data_93b195f3fc93fb5ac23c32e2f04a5476
#
_entry.id   93b195f3fc93fb5ac23c32e2f04a5476
#
_cell.length_a   1.000
_cell.length_b   1.000
_cell.length_c   1.000
_cell.angle_alpha   90.00
_cell.angle_beta   90.00
_cell.angle_gamma   90.00
#
_symmetry.space_group_name_H-M   'P 1'
#
loop_
_entity.id
_entity.type
_entity.pdbx_description
1 polymer ?
#
loop_
_entity_poly.entity_id
_entity_poly.type
_entity_poly.pdbx_seq_one_letter_code
_entity_poly.pdbx_strand_id
1 'polypeptide(L)'
;GEKVISLEKLIASKMGFDKCMPVSGQTYTRKIDYNVLSVLSGIAQSVTKFSTDIRLLSHLKEFDEPFEAGQIGSSAMAYKRNPMRSERLASLARYIITDTMNPAITAATQWFERTLDDSANRRISLPEAFLAADSVLSLLINIITGGSVYPIMAKRHLDEELPFIATENILMDCAKRGADRQDMHEAIREYSVAVAKRMKLEGKDNDLLQKLLDDKRFMLTKEDLDRILNVRSFIGLAPEQTASFIENEVKPVLEANKELLGVDINIAV
;
A
#
# COMPACT_ATOMS: atom_id res chain seq x y z
N GLY A 1 -31.29 18.77 39.71
CA GLY A 1 -30.46 19.71 38.96
C GLY A 1 -28.99 19.62 39.27
N GLU A 2 -28.49 20.48 40.14
CA GLU A 2 -27.05 20.65 40.36
C GLU A 2 -26.31 19.38 40.81
N LYS A 3 -26.93 18.57 41.68
CA LYS A 3 -26.31 17.30 42.14
C LYS A 3 -26.14 16.30 41.00
N VAL A 4 -27.04 16.28 40.01
CA VAL A 4 -26.91 15.40 38.84
C VAL A 4 -25.74 15.84 37.96
N ILE A 5 -25.61 17.15 37.72
CA ILE A 5 -24.49 17.71 36.96
C ILE A 5 -23.14 17.42 37.65
N SER A 6 -23.09 17.55 38.98
CA SER A 6 -21.91 17.25 39.77
C SER A 6 -21.54 15.76 39.72
N LEU A 7 -22.55 14.87 39.76
CA LEU A 7 -22.37 13.43 39.65
C LEU A 7 -21.86 13.04 38.26
N GLU A 8 -22.39 13.61 37.21
CA GLU A 8 -21.93 13.36 35.84
C GLU A 8 -20.45 13.70 35.66
N LYS A 9 -20.05 14.90 36.13
CA LYS A 9 -18.64 15.30 36.09
C LYS A 9 -17.73 14.36 36.90
N LEU A 10 -18.17 13.93 38.08
CA LEU A 10 -17.44 13.02 38.94
C LEU A 10 -17.26 11.64 38.25
N ILE A 11 -18.30 11.12 37.61
CA ILE A 11 -18.25 9.85 36.87
C ILE A 11 -17.30 9.98 35.68
N ALA A 12 -17.42 11.03 34.88
CA ALA A 12 -16.52 11.27 33.74
C ALA A 12 -15.06 11.29 34.18
N SER A 13 -14.74 12.07 35.21
CA SER A 13 -13.38 12.17 35.76
C SER A 13 -12.87 10.82 36.30
N LYS A 14 -13.70 10.04 37.02
CA LYS A 14 -13.31 8.71 37.50
C LYS A 14 -13.08 7.70 36.40
N MET A 15 -13.72 7.87 35.25
CA MET A 15 -13.54 7.04 34.06
C MET A 15 -12.42 7.54 33.14
N GLY A 16 -11.72 8.61 33.49
CA GLY A 16 -10.61 9.17 32.71
C GLY A 16 -11.05 10.03 31.51
N PHE A 17 -12.29 10.54 31.52
CA PHE A 17 -12.78 11.45 30.47
C PHE A 17 -12.83 12.89 30.96
N ASP A 18 -12.43 13.83 30.11
CA ASP A 18 -12.47 15.26 30.41
C ASP A 18 -13.89 15.83 30.44
N LYS A 19 -14.79 15.23 29.66
CA LYS A 19 -16.17 15.70 29.52
C LYS A 19 -17.12 14.58 29.08
N CYS A 20 -18.40 14.75 29.38
CA CYS A 20 -19.50 13.96 28.82
C CYS A 20 -19.94 14.51 27.46
N MET A 21 -20.77 13.74 26.75
CA MET A 21 -21.47 14.21 25.54
C MET A 21 -22.35 15.43 25.92
N PRO A 22 -22.20 16.57 25.22
CA PRO A 22 -22.92 17.79 25.58
C PRO A 22 -24.43 17.66 25.52
N VAL A 23 -24.93 16.90 24.54
CA VAL A 23 -26.36 16.60 24.36
C VAL A 23 -26.50 15.13 24.03
N SER A 24 -27.28 14.42 24.82
CA SER A 24 -27.68 13.03 24.54
C SER A 24 -29.06 12.78 25.04
N GLY A 25 -29.79 11.86 24.41
CA GLY A 25 -31.05 11.39 24.88
C GLY A 25 -30.92 10.08 25.68
N GLN A 26 -31.72 9.10 25.34
CA GLN A 26 -31.68 7.76 25.94
C GLN A 26 -30.36 7.01 25.67
N THR A 27 -29.72 7.32 24.57
CA THR A 27 -28.41 6.78 24.16
C THR A 27 -27.52 7.89 23.60
N TYR A 28 -26.22 7.64 23.51
CA TYR A 28 -25.33 8.50 22.74
C TYR A 28 -25.65 8.46 21.24
N THR A 29 -25.25 9.49 20.51
CA THR A 29 -25.43 9.52 19.05
C THR A 29 -24.72 8.35 18.38
N ARG A 30 -25.42 7.57 17.56
CA ARG A 30 -24.83 6.42 16.84
C ARG A 30 -23.81 6.81 15.79
N LYS A 31 -23.62 8.09 15.53
CA LYS A 31 -22.54 8.62 14.74
C LYS A 31 -21.14 8.31 15.32
N ILE A 32 -21.04 8.08 16.64
CA ILE A 32 -19.79 7.63 17.26
C ILE A 32 -19.38 6.25 16.75
N ASP A 33 -20.33 5.33 16.62
CA ASP A 33 -20.07 3.99 16.07
C ASP A 33 -19.53 4.09 14.64
N TYR A 34 -20.10 4.98 13.83
CA TYR A 34 -19.57 5.28 12.48
C TYR A 34 -18.15 5.84 12.52
N ASN A 35 -17.88 6.79 13.42
CA ASN A 35 -16.53 7.38 13.54
C ASN A 35 -15.51 6.30 13.90
N VAL A 36 -15.83 5.37 14.79
CA VAL A 36 -14.94 4.26 15.15
C VAL A 36 -14.69 3.36 13.94
N LEU A 37 -15.74 2.90 13.26
CA LEU A 37 -15.56 2.03 12.08
C LEU A 37 -14.90 2.74 10.90
N SER A 38 -15.06 4.05 10.77
CA SER A 38 -14.37 4.82 9.72
C SER A 38 -12.86 4.84 9.90
N VAL A 39 -12.37 4.85 11.14
CA VAL A 39 -10.93 4.70 11.43
C VAL A 39 -10.44 3.31 11.04
N LEU A 40 -11.16 2.25 11.42
CA LEU A 40 -10.82 0.88 11.00
C LEU A 40 -10.86 0.72 9.48
N SER A 41 -11.84 1.35 8.82
CA SER A 41 -11.92 1.39 7.36
C SER A 41 -10.70 2.09 6.73
N GLY A 42 -10.19 3.17 7.33
CA GLY A 42 -8.97 3.84 6.88
C GLY A 42 -7.75 2.92 6.92
N ILE A 43 -7.59 2.16 8.00
CA ILE A 43 -6.56 1.11 8.12
C ILE A 43 -6.74 0.07 7.01
N ALA A 44 -7.96 -0.44 6.85
CA ALA A 44 -8.29 -1.47 5.85
C ALA A 44 -8.02 -1.02 4.41
N GLN A 45 -8.22 0.27 4.08
CA GLN A 45 -7.89 0.84 2.77
C GLN A 45 -6.38 0.79 2.50
N SER A 46 -5.56 1.19 3.47
CA SER A 46 -4.09 1.13 3.36
C SER A 46 -3.61 -0.31 3.19
N VAL A 47 -4.17 -1.23 3.96
CA VAL A 47 -3.83 -2.65 3.88
C VAL A 47 -4.27 -3.28 2.55
N THR A 48 -5.42 -2.88 2.02
CA THR A 48 -5.87 -3.34 0.69
C THR A 48 -4.90 -2.91 -0.40
N LYS A 49 -4.44 -1.67 -0.34
CA LYS A 49 -3.43 -1.15 -1.29
C LYS A 49 -2.14 -1.95 -1.20
N PHE A 50 -1.61 -2.15 0.00
CA PHE A 50 -0.42 -2.97 0.25
C PHE A 50 -0.58 -4.41 -0.29
N SER A 51 -1.69 -5.06 0.03
CA SER A 51 -2.01 -6.40 -0.44
C SER A 51 -2.01 -6.52 -1.97
N THR A 52 -2.53 -5.50 -2.65
CA THR A 52 -2.53 -5.44 -4.11
C THR A 52 -1.11 -5.38 -4.66
N ASP A 53 -0.25 -4.55 -4.07
CA ASP A 53 1.15 -4.45 -4.48
C ASP A 53 1.90 -5.78 -4.29
N ILE A 54 1.74 -6.43 -3.13
CA ILE A 54 2.37 -7.73 -2.88
C ILE A 54 1.93 -8.79 -3.89
N ARG A 55 0.64 -8.82 -4.23
CA ARG A 55 0.12 -9.77 -5.24
C ARG A 55 0.69 -9.51 -6.63
N LEU A 56 0.88 -8.23 -7.01
CA LEU A 56 1.54 -7.85 -8.27
C LEU A 56 3.02 -8.22 -8.26
N LEU A 57 3.74 -7.93 -7.16
CA LEU A 57 5.14 -8.31 -7.02
C LEU A 57 5.33 -9.83 -7.04
N SER A 58 4.41 -10.59 -6.44
CA SER A 58 4.43 -12.06 -6.51
C SER A 58 4.18 -12.57 -7.93
N HIS A 59 3.27 -11.92 -8.68
CA HIS A 59 3.07 -12.23 -10.10
C HIS A 59 4.35 -12.00 -10.93
N LEU A 60 5.09 -10.93 -10.62
CA LEU A 60 6.38 -10.62 -11.24
C LEU A 60 7.53 -11.48 -10.71
N LYS A 61 7.29 -12.34 -9.71
CA LYS A 61 8.31 -13.15 -9.03
C LYS A 61 9.38 -12.30 -8.32
N GLU A 62 9.03 -11.12 -7.91
CA GLU A 62 9.91 -10.18 -7.19
C GLU A 62 9.75 -10.28 -5.68
N PHE A 63 8.65 -10.89 -5.22
CA PHE A 63 8.34 -11.09 -3.81
C PHE A 63 7.57 -12.40 -3.59
N ASP A 64 7.92 -13.12 -2.51
CA ASP A 64 7.14 -14.23 -1.98
C ASP A 64 6.73 -13.96 -0.53
N GLU A 65 5.50 -14.33 -0.18
CA GLU A 65 5.04 -14.39 1.20
C GLU A 65 5.80 -15.48 1.98
N PRO A 66 5.83 -15.40 3.33
CA PRO A 66 6.38 -16.49 4.12
C PRO A 66 5.67 -17.81 3.82
N PHE A 67 6.47 -18.84 3.61
CA PHE A 67 6.00 -20.18 3.29
C PHE A 67 6.55 -21.17 4.33
N GLU A 68 5.67 -21.85 5.02
CA GLU A 68 6.08 -22.76 6.11
C GLU A 68 6.56 -24.10 5.60
N ALA A 69 7.49 -24.71 6.34
CA ALA A 69 7.94 -26.08 6.06
C ALA A 69 6.74 -27.03 6.17
N GLY A 70 6.34 -27.64 5.06
CA GLY A 70 5.17 -28.51 5.00
C GLY A 70 3.89 -27.87 4.45
N GLN A 71 3.87 -26.58 4.22
CA GLN A 71 2.75 -25.93 3.56
C GLN A 71 2.66 -26.38 2.08
N ILE A 72 1.47 -26.79 1.65
CA ILE A 72 1.21 -27.21 0.27
C ILE A 72 0.59 -26.03 -0.50
N GLY A 73 1.35 -25.46 -1.43
CA GLY A 73 0.86 -24.36 -2.27
C GLY A 73 -0.14 -24.77 -3.35
N SER A 74 -0.07 -26.02 -3.81
CA SER A 74 -0.97 -26.61 -4.82
C SER A 74 -0.84 -28.12 -4.79
N SER A 75 -1.96 -28.84 -4.86
CA SER A 75 -1.99 -30.28 -4.96
C SER A 75 -1.48 -30.82 -6.32
N ALA A 76 -1.54 -30.02 -7.38
CA ALA A 76 -1.14 -30.40 -8.73
C ALA A 76 0.26 -29.92 -9.13
N MET A 77 0.71 -28.79 -8.57
CA MET A 77 1.99 -28.17 -8.91
C MET A 77 2.75 -27.84 -7.61
N ALA A 78 3.58 -28.75 -7.13
CA ALA A 78 4.26 -28.66 -5.83
C ALA A 78 5.13 -27.41 -5.65
N TYR A 79 5.66 -26.84 -6.74
CA TYR A 79 6.48 -25.62 -6.71
C TYR A 79 5.66 -24.32 -6.68
N LYS A 80 4.34 -24.40 -6.93
CA LYS A 80 3.50 -23.21 -7.05
C LYS A 80 3.30 -22.55 -5.68
N ARG A 81 3.67 -21.29 -5.58
CA ARG A 81 3.41 -20.43 -4.45
C ARG A 81 2.43 -19.34 -4.84
N ASN A 82 1.32 -19.25 -4.14
CA ASN A 82 0.32 -18.21 -4.33
C ASN A 82 0.38 -17.24 -3.15
N PRO A 83 0.13 -15.93 -3.36
CA PRO A 83 0.07 -14.96 -2.28
C PRO A 83 -1.25 -15.08 -1.49
N MET A 84 -1.50 -16.24 -0.88
CA MET A 84 -2.76 -16.57 -0.21
C MET A 84 -3.04 -15.69 1.01
N ARG A 85 -1.98 -15.28 1.72
CA ARG A 85 -2.11 -14.40 2.88
C ARG A 85 -2.55 -13.01 2.45
N SER A 86 -1.98 -12.46 1.38
CA SER A 86 -2.41 -11.19 0.79
C SER A 86 -3.81 -11.27 0.19
N GLU A 87 -4.21 -12.39 -0.40
CA GLU A 87 -5.57 -12.58 -0.89
C GLU A 87 -6.59 -12.58 0.26
N ARG A 88 -6.28 -13.27 1.36
CA ARG A 88 -7.09 -13.26 2.59
C ARG A 88 -7.13 -11.87 3.21
N LEU A 89 -5.97 -11.20 3.27
CA LEU A 89 -5.84 -9.83 3.76
C LEU A 89 -6.78 -8.86 3.01
N ALA A 90 -6.75 -8.89 1.67
CA ALA A 90 -7.63 -8.07 0.83
C ALA A 90 -9.12 -8.39 1.05
N SER A 91 -9.45 -9.65 1.24
CA SER A 91 -10.82 -10.10 1.48
C SER A 91 -11.38 -9.57 2.80
N LEU A 92 -10.63 -9.71 3.90
CA LEU A 92 -11.02 -9.20 5.22
C LEU A 92 -11.04 -7.67 5.27
N ALA A 93 -10.07 -7.01 4.66
CA ALA A 93 -10.04 -5.55 4.56
C ALA A 93 -11.26 -5.00 3.83
N ARG A 94 -11.67 -5.64 2.73
CA ARG A 94 -12.90 -5.28 2.02
C ARG A 94 -14.15 -5.43 2.91
N TYR A 95 -14.21 -6.45 3.75
CA TYR A 95 -15.28 -6.62 4.71
C TYR A 95 -15.38 -5.40 5.65
N ILE A 96 -14.27 -4.99 6.26
CA ILE A 96 -14.23 -3.82 7.16
C ILE A 96 -14.68 -2.55 6.44
N ILE A 97 -14.22 -2.34 5.21
CA ILE A 97 -14.59 -1.15 4.41
C ILE A 97 -16.09 -1.11 4.18
N THR A 98 -16.70 -2.23 3.80
CA THR A 98 -18.13 -2.29 3.51
C THR A 98 -18.97 -2.25 4.78
N ASP A 99 -18.50 -2.83 5.88
CA ASP A 99 -19.20 -2.85 7.16
C ASP A 99 -19.40 -1.44 7.76
N THR A 100 -18.55 -0.48 7.39
CA THR A 100 -18.68 0.93 7.80
C THR A 100 -20.01 1.55 7.40
N MET A 101 -20.72 1.00 6.41
CA MET A 101 -22.04 1.44 6.01
C MET A 101 -23.12 1.09 7.05
N ASN A 102 -22.94 0.03 7.83
CA ASN A 102 -23.88 -0.36 8.87
C ASN A 102 -24.11 0.74 9.91
N PRO A 103 -23.10 1.24 10.62
CA PRO A 103 -23.28 2.32 11.58
C PRO A 103 -23.65 3.66 10.92
N ALA A 104 -23.24 3.90 9.66
CA ALA A 104 -23.64 5.10 8.92
C ALA A 104 -25.18 5.14 8.73
N ILE A 105 -25.76 4.03 8.25
CA ILE A 105 -27.21 3.90 8.05
C ILE A 105 -27.92 3.93 9.39
N THR A 106 -27.44 3.19 10.38
CA THR A 106 -28.00 3.19 11.73
C THR A 106 -28.07 4.60 12.33
N ALA A 107 -27.02 5.39 12.18
CA ALA A 107 -27.00 6.78 12.66
C ALA A 107 -27.99 7.67 11.91
N ALA A 108 -28.15 7.47 10.60
CA ALA A 108 -29.02 8.28 9.74
C ALA A 108 -30.52 7.99 9.94
N THR A 109 -30.89 6.78 10.36
CA THR A 109 -32.27 6.33 10.45
C THR A 109 -32.86 6.39 11.86
N GLN A 110 -32.12 6.94 12.85
CA GLN A 110 -32.65 7.11 14.21
C GLN A 110 -33.84 8.07 14.22
N TRP A 111 -34.86 7.69 14.97
CA TRP A 111 -36.03 8.55 15.19
C TRP A 111 -35.83 9.39 16.46
N PHE A 112 -36.21 10.63 16.45
CA PHE A 112 -36.17 11.51 17.62
C PHE A 112 -34.98 11.22 18.56
N GLU A 113 -35.23 10.47 19.66
CA GLU A 113 -34.17 10.09 20.59
C GLU A 113 -33.51 8.76 20.24
N ARG A 114 -34.28 7.78 19.76
CA ARG A 114 -33.83 6.44 19.46
C ARG A 114 -34.86 5.60 18.70
N THR A 115 -34.38 4.72 17.82
CA THR A 115 -35.11 3.51 17.41
C THR A 115 -34.36 2.27 17.88
N LEU A 116 -35.05 1.16 18.12
CA LEU A 116 -34.41 -0.07 18.62
C LEU A 116 -33.71 -0.90 17.54
N ASP A 117 -33.83 -0.54 16.26
CA ASP A 117 -33.17 -1.16 15.14
C ASP A 117 -31.65 -1.05 15.22
N ASP A 118 -31.10 -0.09 15.97
CA ASP A 118 -29.72 0.06 16.25
C ASP A 118 -29.13 -1.15 17.02
N SER A 119 -29.89 -1.76 17.87
CA SER A 119 -29.42 -2.68 18.89
C SER A 119 -28.79 -3.96 18.33
N ALA A 120 -29.48 -4.64 17.40
CA ALA A 120 -28.98 -5.88 16.82
C ALA A 120 -27.82 -5.61 15.82
N ASN A 121 -27.98 -4.66 14.91
CA ASN A 121 -26.98 -4.35 13.89
C ASN A 121 -25.63 -4.00 14.48
N ARG A 122 -25.57 -3.07 15.43
CA ARG A 122 -24.30 -2.63 16.03
C ARG A 122 -23.59 -3.72 16.85
N ARG A 123 -24.34 -4.70 17.39
CA ARG A 123 -23.74 -5.85 18.10
C ARG A 123 -23.06 -6.86 17.19
N ILE A 124 -23.34 -6.79 15.92
CA ILE A 124 -22.67 -7.58 14.89
C ILE A 124 -21.54 -6.75 14.26
N SER A 125 -21.88 -5.59 13.70
CA SER A 125 -20.92 -4.78 12.94
C SER A 125 -19.71 -4.33 13.74
N LEU A 126 -19.88 -3.81 14.96
CA LEU A 126 -18.76 -3.35 15.76
C LEU A 126 -17.79 -4.48 16.14
N PRO A 127 -18.22 -5.58 16.79
CA PRO A 127 -17.30 -6.65 17.15
C PRO A 127 -16.62 -7.28 15.94
N GLU A 128 -17.36 -7.54 14.87
CA GLU A 128 -16.80 -8.18 13.68
C GLU A 128 -15.78 -7.29 12.97
N ALA A 129 -15.99 -5.97 12.92
CA ALA A 129 -15.02 -5.04 12.38
C ALA A 129 -13.70 -5.06 13.16
N PHE A 130 -13.73 -5.12 14.50
CA PHE A 130 -12.53 -5.22 15.32
C PHE A 130 -11.84 -6.58 15.17
N LEU A 131 -12.57 -7.69 15.17
CA LEU A 131 -12.01 -9.02 14.95
C LEU A 131 -11.35 -9.14 13.56
N ALA A 132 -12.00 -8.60 12.55
CA ALA A 132 -11.44 -8.55 11.20
C ALA A 132 -10.20 -7.66 11.13
N ALA A 133 -10.21 -6.49 11.81
CA ALA A 133 -9.05 -5.59 11.87
C ALA A 133 -7.85 -6.24 12.57
N ASP A 134 -8.06 -6.94 13.67
CA ASP A 134 -7.01 -7.69 14.36
C ASP A 134 -6.40 -8.76 13.45
N SER A 135 -7.23 -9.54 12.77
CA SER A 135 -6.78 -10.55 11.79
C SER A 135 -6.02 -9.92 10.63
N VAL A 136 -6.47 -8.79 10.13
CA VAL A 136 -5.83 -8.03 9.04
C VAL A 136 -4.44 -7.54 9.46
N LEU A 137 -4.33 -6.94 10.64
CA LEU A 137 -3.04 -6.45 11.16
C LEU A 137 -2.07 -7.60 11.43
N SER A 138 -2.54 -8.70 11.99
CA SER A 138 -1.73 -9.90 12.22
C SER A 138 -1.18 -10.48 10.92
N LEU A 139 -2.02 -10.63 9.88
CA LEU A 139 -1.58 -11.08 8.55
C LEU A 139 -0.58 -10.10 7.93
N LEU A 140 -0.82 -8.80 8.03
CA LEU A 140 0.07 -7.76 7.51
C LEU A 140 1.47 -7.87 8.13
N ILE A 141 1.56 -7.95 9.45
CA ILE A 141 2.84 -8.08 10.16
C ILE A 141 3.55 -9.37 9.75
N ASN A 142 2.82 -10.48 9.66
CA ASN A 142 3.40 -11.75 9.23
C ASN A 142 3.98 -11.68 7.81
N ILE A 143 3.28 -11.07 6.85
CA ILE A 143 3.76 -10.90 5.48
C ILE A 143 5.02 -10.03 5.44
N ILE A 144 5.03 -8.91 6.17
CA ILE A 144 6.17 -7.98 6.18
C ILE A 144 7.39 -8.61 6.83
N THR A 145 7.23 -9.31 7.95
CA THR A 145 8.35 -9.88 8.72
C THR A 145 8.94 -11.13 8.09
N GLY A 146 8.12 -11.93 7.41
CA GLY A 146 8.56 -13.22 6.85
C GLY A 146 8.69 -13.26 5.34
N GLY A 147 8.34 -12.18 4.64
CA GLY A 147 8.40 -12.12 3.18
C GLY A 147 9.82 -12.09 2.62
N SER A 148 9.98 -12.58 1.41
CA SER A 148 11.25 -12.65 0.69
C SER A 148 11.22 -11.76 -0.55
N VAL A 149 12.16 -10.84 -0.66
CA VAL A 149 12.35 -9.99 -1.84
C VAL A 149 13.41 -10.60 -2.75
N TYR A 150 13.20 -10.56 -4.07
CA TYR A 150 14.12 -11.07 -5.07
C TYR A 150 14.71 -9.94 -5.94
N PRO A 151 15.77 -9.26 -5.48
CA PRO A 151 16.35 -8.11 -6.18
C PRO A 151 16.85 -8.43 -7.60
N ILE A 152 17.27 -9.68 -7.84
CA ILE A 152 17.74 -10.11 -9.17
C ILE A 152 16.58 -10.12 -10.18
N MET A 153 15.38 -10.52 -9.75
CA MET A 153 14.19 -10.51 -10.61
C MET A 153 13.74 -9.07 -10.90
N ALA A 154 13.69 -8.22 -9.87
CA ALA A 154 13.41 -6.80 -10.03
C ALA A 154 14.40 -6.12 -10.99
N LYS A 155 15.70 -6.44 -10.84
CA LYS A 155 16.73 -5.94 -11.77
C LYS A 155 16.50 -6.40 -13.20
N ARG A 156 16.13 -7.66 -13.41
CA ARG A 156 15.86 -8.19 -14.75
C ARG A 156 14.74 -7.42 -15.45
N HIS A 157 13.62 -7.20 -14.78
CA HIS A 157 12.50 -6.44 -15.33
C HIS A 157 12.87 -4.97 -15.57
N LEU A 158 13.65 -4.40 -14.65
CA LEU A 158 14.14 -3.03 -14.80
C LEU A 158 15.09 -2.90 -16.02
N ASP A 159 16.02 -3.84 -16.21
CA ASP A 159 16.96 -3.82 -17.35
C ASP A 159 16.21 -3.90 -18.69
N GLU A 160 15.05 -4.52 -18.72
CA GLU A 160 14.17 -4.64 -19.91
C GLU A 160 13.48 -3.31 -20.24
N GLU A 161 13.03 -2.56 -19.23
CA GLU A 161 12.25 -1.33 -19.37
C GLU A 161 13.09 -0.05 -19.29
N LEU A 162 14.23 -0.09 -18.61
CA LEU A 162 15.08 1.08 -18.37
C LEU A 162 15.51 1.81 -19.64
N PRO A 163 15.82 1.14 -20.79
CA PRO A 163 16.11 1.84 -22.03
C PRO A 163 15.02 2.79 -22.50
N PHE A 164 13.75 2.43 -22.30
CA PHE A 164 12.61 3.29 -22.63
C PHE A 164 12.43 4.40 -21.62
N ILE A 165 12.56 4.10 -20.33
CA ILE A 165 12.42 5.07 -19.23
C ILE A 165 13.49 6.15 -19.34
N ALA A 166 14.71 5.80 -19.74
CA ALA A 166 15.85 6.71 -19.83
C ALA A 166 15.83 7.62 -21.07
N THR A 167 14.90 7.45 -21.98
CA THR A 167 14.85 8.22 -23.25
C THR A 167 14.81 9.72 -23.04
N GLU A 168 14.11 10.22 -22.03
CA GLU A 168 14.08 11.64 -21.69
C GLU A 168 15.47 12.13 -21.23
N ASN A 169 16.14 11.37 -20.37
CA ASN A 169 17.48 11.71 -19.88
C ASN A 169 18.50 11.72 -21.02
N ILE A 170 18.38 10.76 -21.95
CA ILE A 170 19.20 10.72 -23.18
C ILE A 170 18.95 11.96 -24.02
N LEU A 171 17.68 12.30 -24.29
CA LEU A 171 17.31 13.49 -25.04
C LEU A 171 17.89 14.77 -24.43
N MET A 172 17.78 14.91 -23.11
CA MET A 172 18.29 16.07 -22.40
C MET A 172 19.81 16.17 -22.41
N ASP A 173 20.50 15.04 -22.33
CA ASP A 173 21.97 15.00 -22.43
C ASP A 173 22.45 15.39 -23.83
N CYS A 174 21.83 14.87 -24.88
CA CYS A 174 22.11 15.24 -26.28
C CYS A 174 21.83 16.74 -26.55
N ALA A 175 20.71 17.26 -26.04
CA ALA A 175 20.39 18.68 -26.19
C ALA A 175 21.42 19.60 -25.51
N LYS A 176 21.93 19.22 -24.33
CA LYS A 176 23.01 19.95 -23.64
C LYS A 176 24.32 19.96 -24.42
N ARG A 177 24.56 18.97 -25.28
CA ARG A 177 25.69 18.89 -26.16
C ARG A 177 25.52 19.63 -27.51
N GLY A 178 24.33 20.26 -27.71
CA GLY A 178 24.02 21.06 -28.87
C GLY A 178 23.25 20.35 -29.99
N ALA A 179 22.76 19.13 -29.75
CA ALA A 179 21.87 18.44 -30.67
C ALA A 179 20.49 19.15 -30.74
N ASP A 180 19.86 19.14 -31.91
CA ASP A 180 18.48 19.65 -32.03
C ASP A 180 17.51 18.77 -31.25
N ARG A 181 16.82 19.37 -30.29
CA ARG A 181 15.92 18.65 -29.39
C ARG A 181 14.74 18.02 -30.13
N GLN A 182 14.23 18.67 -31.17
CA GLN A 182 13.06 18.17 -31.91
C GLN A 182 13.46 16.96 -32.78
N ASP A 183 14.58 17.07 -33.47
CA ASP A 183 15.11 15.98 -34.30
C ASP A 183 15.44 14.75 -33.44
N MET A 184 16.05 14.97 -32.26
CA MET A 184 16.34 13.87 -31.33
C MET A 184 15.08 13.23 -30.75
N HIS A 185 14.10 14.04 -30.39
CA HIS A 185 12.82 13.53 -29.89
C HIS A 185 12.12 12.65 -30.92
N GLU A 186 12.07 13.09 -32.17
CA GLU A 186 11.44 12.32 -33.25
C GLU A 186 12.19 11.02 -33.52
N ALA A 187 13.52 11.07 -33.57
CA ALA A 187 14.34 9.86 -33.73
C ALA A 187 14.15 8.85 -32.60
N ILE A 188 14.14 9.32 -31.33
CA ILE A 188 13.86 8.48 -30.17
C ILE A 188 12.47 7.86 -30.28
N ARG A 189 11.46 8.62 -30.66
CA ARG A 189 10.09 8.13 -30.84
C ARG A 189 10.03 7.02 -31.88
N GLU A 190 10.65 7.23 -33.06
CA GLU A 190 10.67 6.23 -34.13
C GLU A 190 11.36 4.93 -33.70
N TYR A 191 12.55 5.03 -33.12
CA TYR A 191 13.28 3.87 -32.62
C TYR A 191 12.54 3.14 -31.50
N SER A 192 12.00 3.87 -30.53
CA SER A 192 11.26 3.28 -29.41
C SER A 192 10.02 2.51 -29.86
N VAL A 193 9.24 3.09 -30.79
CA VAL A 193 8.05 2.43 -31.33
C VAL A 193 8.43 1.20 -32.14
N ALA A 194 9.46 1.27 -32.98
CA ALA A 194 9.95 0.14 -33.78
C ALA A 194 10.47 -1.00 -32.92
N VAL A 195 11.27 -0.67 -31.87
CA VAL A 195 11.80 -1.67 -30.93
C VAL A 195 10.67 -2.32 -30.12
N ALA A 196 9.79 -1.52 -29.52
CA ALA A 196 8.66 -2.05 -28.74
C ALA A 196 7.75 -2.96 -29.58
N LYS A 197 7.51 -2.60 -30.85
CA LYS A 197 6.74 -3.45 -31.79
C LYS A 197 7.44 -4.78 -32.06
N ARG A 198 8.75 -4.76 -32.27
CA ARG A 198 9.55 -5.95 -32.53
C ARG A 198 9.63 -6.86 -31.30
N MET A 199 9.82 -6.28 -30.12
CA MET A 199 9.76 -7.06 -28.87
C MET A 199 8.45 -7.79 -28.73
N LYS A 200 7.32 -7.12 -28.99
CA LYS A 200 5.97 -7.69 -28.80
C LYS A 200 5.59 -8.70 -29.89
N LEU A 201 6.00 -8.51 -31.14
CA LEU A 201 5.60 -9.37 -32.27
C LEU A 201 6.57 -10.49 -32.54
N GLU A 202 7.85 -10.30 -32.26
CA GLU A 202 8.92 -11.21 -32.64
C GLU A 202 9.67 -11.81 -31.44
N GLY A 203 9.38 -11.35 -30.23
CA GLY A 203 10.07 -11.79 -29.00
C GLY A 203 11.56 -11.41 -28.97
N LYS A 204 11.94 -10.34 -29.68
CA LYS A 204 13.33 -9.85 -29.71
C LYS A 204 13.65 -9.07 -28.44
N ASP A 205 14.94 -9.05 -28.09
CA ASP A 205 15.45 -8.24 -27.00
C ASP A 205 15.35 -6.74 -27.31
N ASN A 206 15.38 -5.92 -26.26
CA ASN A 206 15.40 -4.46 -26.35
C ASN A 206 16.78 -3.98 -26.83
N ASP A 207 16.89 -3.56 -28.08
CA ASP A 207 18.10 -3.02 -28.69
C ASP A 207 18.07 -1.50 -28.89
N LEU A 208 17.17 -0.80 -28.17
CA LEU A 208 17.00 0.66 -28.31
C LEU A 208 18.31 1.41 -28.09
N LEU A 209 19.03 1.10 -27.01
CA LEU A 209 20.28 1.77 -26.68
C LEU A 209 21.36 1.60 -27.77
N GLN A 210 21.43 0.41 -28.37
CA GLN A 210 22.36 0.16 -29.46
C GLN A 210 22.03 1.02 -30.68
N LYS A 211 20.74 1.14 -31.01
CA LYS A 211 20.29 2.01 -32.12
C LYS A 211 20.62 3.48 -31.90
N LEU A 212 20.47 3.95 -30.66
CA LEU A 212 20.81 5.33 -30.30
C LEU A 212 22.34 5.56 -30.34
N LEU A 213 23.14 4.57 -29.95
CA LEU A 213 24.61 4.63 -30.08
C LEU A 213 25.09 4.64 -31.53
N ASP A 214 24.45 3.87 -32.40
CA ASP A 214 24.81 3.75 -33.79
C ASP A 214 24.44 5.00 -34.62
N ASP A 215 23.48 5.76 -34.15
CA ASP A 215 23.04 7.00 -34.78
C ASP A 215 23.90 8.20 -34.35
N LYS A 216 24.78 8.63 -35.24
CA LYS A 216 25.75 9.69 -34.98
C LYS A 216 25.13 11.03 -34.58
N ARG A 217 23.85 11.24 -34.86
CA ARG A 217 23.13 12.47 -34.45
C ARG A 217 23.09 12.63 -32.94
N PHE A 218 23.05 11.53 -32.18
CA PHE A 218 23.00 11.55 -30.72
C PHE A 218 24.36 11.87 -30.08
N MET A 219 25.46 11.70 -30.77
CA MET A 219 26.80 11.94 -30.21
C MET A 219 27.05 11.24 -28.87
N LEU A 220 26.43 10.07 -28.68
CA LEU A 220 26.51 9.28 -27.45
C LEU A 220 27.73 8.33 -27.49
N THR A 221 28.34 8.17 -26.34
CA THR A 221 29.29 7.11 -26.06
C THR A 221 28.69 6.07 -25.12
N LYS A 222 29.34 4.92 -24.99
CA LYS A 222 28.94 3.89 -24.04
C LYS A 222 29.01 4.40 -22.60
N GLU A 223 30.07 5.17 -22.29
CA GLU A 223 30.25 5.80 -20.96
C GLU A 223 29.12 6.79 -20.63
N ASP A 224 28.60 7.49 -21.64
CA ASP A 224 27.45 8.36 -21.45
C ASP A 224 26.20 7.57 -21.08
N LEU A 225 25.94 6.47 -21.77
CA LEU A 225 24.81 5.60 -21.45
C LEU A 225 24.96 4.98 -20.06
N ASP A 226 26.13 4.48 -19.69
CA ASP A 226 26.38 3.92 -18.36
C ASP A 226 26.09 4.95 -17.25
N ARG A 227 26.43 6.22 -17.49
CA ARG A 227 26.12 7.32 -16.57
C ARG A 227 24.63 7.63 -16.52
N ILE A 228 23.95 7.71 -17.67
CA ILE A 228 22.53 8.05 -17.80
C ILE A 228 21.65 6.94 -17.21
N LEU A 229 22.03 5.69 -17.43
CA LEU A 229 21.29 4.51 -16.98
C LEU A 229 21.50 4.16 -15.51
N ASN A 230 22.17 5.02 -14.75
CA ASN A 230 22.30 4.81 -13.31
C ASN A 230 20.92 4.85 -12.65
N VAL A 231 20.46 3.71 -12.21
CA VAL A 231 19.11 3.51 -11.61
C VAL A 231 18.83 4.49 -10.46
N ARG A 232 19.86 4.84 -9.68
CA ARG A 232 19.72 5.78 -8.57
C ARG A 232 19.30 7.18 -9.00
N SER A 233 19.52 7.56 -10.26
CA SER A 233 19.06 8.86 -10.78
C SER A 233 17.55 8.92 -11.07
N PHE A 234 16.85 7.78 -11.04
CA PHE A 234 15.42 7.68 -11.34
C PHE A 234 14.52 7.57 -10.10
N ILE A 235 15.09 7.38 -8.91
CA ILE A 235 14.31 7.19 -7.67
C ILE A 235 13.93 8.51 -6.98
N GLY A 236 14.43 9.65 -7.45
CA GLY A 236 14.16 10.97 -6.89
C GLY A 236 14.49 11.05 -5.39
N LEU A 237 13.59 11.66 -4.62
CA LEU A 237 13.71 11.82 -3.17
C LEU A 237 13.07 10.68 -2.36
N ALA A 238 12.70 9.57 -2.99
CA ALA A 238 11.99 8.48 -2.29
C ALA A 238 12.76 7.94 -1.06
N PRO A 239 14.09 7.71 -1.10
CA PRO A 239 14.83 7.26 0.07
C PRO A 239 14.83 8.29 1.21
N GLU A 240 15.05 9.57 0.89
CA GLU A 240 15.10 10.66 1.86
C GLU A 240 13.72 10.89 2.49
N GLN A 241 12.66 10.87 1.70
CA GLN A 241 11.28 10.99 2.19
C GLN A 241 10.93 9.83 3.12
N THR A 242 11.29 8.60 2.76
CA THR A 242 11.07 7.41 3.59
C THR A 242 11.82 7.51 4.91
N ALA A 243 13.11 7.87 4.87
CA ALA A 243 13.92 8.02 6.08
C ALA A 243 13.38 9.13 7.00
N SER A 244 13.02 10.27 6.41
CA SER A 244 12.43 11.40 7.15
C SER A 244 11.09 11.03 7.79
N PHE A 245 10.22 10.32 7.09
CA PHE A 245 8.94 9.86 7.61
C PHE A 245 9.12 8.89 8.79
N ILE A 246 10.02 7.92 8.65
CA ILE A 246 10.32 6.99 9.74
C ILE A 246 10.84 7.73 10.97
N GLU A 247 11.76 8.66 10.80
CA GLU A 247 12.40 9.36 11.91
C GLU A 247 11.44 10.32 12.61
N ASN A 248 10.69 11.12 11.84
CA ASN A 248 9.94 12.24 12.38
C ASN A 248 8.48 11.90 12.72
N GLU A 249 7.90 10.87 12.08
CA GLU A 249 6.49 10.50 12.26
C GLU A 249 6.33 9.14 12.95
N VAL A 250 7.06 8.11 12.48
CA VAL A 250 6.86 6.74 12.98
C VAL A 250 7.52 6.54 14.35
N LYS A 251 8.80 6.88 14.50
CA LYS A 251 9.54 6.66 15.75
C LYS A 251 8.92 7.34 16.98
N PRO A 252 8.45 8.59 16.91
CA PRO A 252 7.76 9.21 18.04
C PRO A 252 6.51 8.46 18.48
N VAL A 253 5.73 7.93 17.54
CA VAL A 253 4.54 7.13 17.85
C VAL A 253 4.91 5.81 18.50
N LEU A 254 5.95 5.13 18.00
CA LEU A 254 6.42 3.88 18.59
C LEU A 254 6.97 4.10 20.02
N GLU A 255 7.75 5.15 20.24
CA GLU A 255 8.28 5.46 21.58
C GLU A 255 7.18 5.83 22.57
N ALA A 256 6.17 6.60 22.13
CA ALA A 256 5.03 6.96 22.96
C ALA A 256 4.15 5.75 23.37
N ASN A 257 4.25 4.64 22.64
CA ASN A 257 3.45 3.43 22.85
C ASN A 257 4.32 2.18 23.02
N LYS A 258 5.55 2.32 23.51
CA LYS A 258 6.52 1.23 23.60
C LYS A 258 6.07 0.04 24.46
N GLU A 259 5.22 0.29 25.45
CA GLU A 259 4.64 -0.74 26.31
C GLU A 259 3.62 -1.63 25.58
N LEU A 260 3.13 -1.21 24.43
CA LEU A 260 2.20 -1.97 23.59
C LEU A 260 2.90 -2.78 22.48
N LEU A 261 4.23 -2.64 22.37
CA LEU A 261 5.00 -3.32 21.33
C LEU A 261 5.38 -4.74 21.77
N GLY A 262 5.68 -5.59 20.79
CA GLY A 262 6.21 -6.94 21.05
C GLY A 262 5.14 -7.99 21.33
N VAL A 263 3.91 -7.77 20.88
CA VAL A 263 2.87 -8.81 20.94
C VAL A 263 3.21 -9.94 19.97
N ASP A 264 3.31 -11.18 20.48
CA ASP A 264 3.51 -12.37 19.66
C ASP A 264 2.30 -12.63 18.78
N ILE A 265 2.53 -12.70 17.48
CA ILE A 265 1.50 -12.97 16.48
C ILE A 265 1.63 -14.42 16.02
N ASN A 266 0.70 -15.27 16.44
CA ASN A 266 0.59 -16.64 15.99
C ASN A 266 -0.52 -16.75 14.94
N ILE A 267 -0.15 -17.03 13.70
CA ILE A 267 -1.10 -17.26 12.62
C ILE A 267 -1.12 -18.76 12.33
N ALA A 268 -2.25 -19.39 12.63
CA ALA A 268 -2.51 -20.74 12.13
C ALA A 268 -2.95 -20.63 10.65
N VAL A 269 -2.19 -21.24 9.76
CA VAL A 269 -2.46 -21.25 8.30
C VAL A 269 -3.12 -22.57 7.92
#